data_9e9b374d5e4b8f6823fe20ae3c2c4ca8
#
_entry.id   9e9b374d5e4b8f6823fe20ae3c2c4ca8
#
_cell.length_a   1.000
_cell.length_b   1.000
_cell.length_c   1.000
_cell.angle_alpha   90.00
_cell.angle_beta   90.00
_cell.angle_gamma   90.00
#
_symmetry.space_group_name_H-M   'P 1'
#
loop_
_entity.id
_entity.type
_entity.pdbx_description
1 polymer ?
#
loop_
_entity_poly.entity_id
_entity_poly.type
_entity_poly.pdbx_seq_one_letter_code
_entity_poly.pdbx_strand_id
1 'polypeptide(L)'
;VNLWFGPGTWPVKQGDVVAYSGDSGSSGGPHLHYEIRDTETQRLYNPVREGIIRPRDEYPPRIVRLHYVEVDTVQGVPVRSVPESYAVVRTAAGRYALTHDGPVGVGRRGYFVAEVTDRRNDVWNSFGVWRVTAFADGIPCFEFRMDSFTYDISRCSDAVSCYPIQINSRNEAIRLAQLEGAPDSFYPTMAERGLIRTAEGQVRRIRIEAEDDCGNVSTLEFAVRGRAGEFRAEADTTAVTLRPDRTSVLRVGREAEVRIPEGTIYEPIFVRPGLGEAPQADSGVVVLSPAYRFFDPATPLFRAVEVTLRGSVPRPLQLRAQLAVRTRRGSLACVGGAYADGAVTASVRTAGD
;
A
#
# COMPACT_ATOMS: atom_id res chain seq x y z
N VAL A 1 13.19 -25.87 -10.09
CA VAL A 1 12.76 -26.72 -11.21
C VAL A 1 11.25 -26.76 -11.19
N ASN A 2 10.59 -26.25 -12.24
CA ASN A 2 9.15 -26.36 -12.40
C ASN A 2 8.87 -27.73 -13.06
N LEU A 3 8.18 -28.61 -12.34
CA LEU A 3 7.73 -29.88 -12.84
C LEU A 3 6.24 -29.81 -13.14
N TRP A 4 5.86 -30.14 -14.38
CA TRP A 4 4.47 -30.25 -14.79
C TRP A 4 4.10 -31.72 -14.90
N PHE A 5 3.00 -32.10 -14.27
CA PHE A 5 2.47 -33.45 -14.33
C PHE A 5 1.10 -33.43 -14.99
N GLY A 6 0.89 -34.28 -15.94
CA GLY A 6 -0.42 -34.48 -16.57
C GLY A 6 -1.44 -35.08 -15.61
N PRO A 7 -2.74 -34.91 -15.88
CA PRO A 7 -3.81 -35.51 -15.08
C PRO A 7 -3.58 -37.03 -14.89
N GLY A 8 -3.76 -37.52 -13.67
CA GLY A 8 -3.61 -38.94 -13.34
C GLY A 8 -2.17 -39.44 -13.15
N THR A 9 -1.13 -38.58 -13.34
CA THR A 9 0.26 -38.99 -13.13
C THR A 9 0.55 -39.34 -11.68
N TRP A 10 -0.08 -38.62 -10.76
CA TRP A 10 0.07 -38.80 -9.31
C TRP A 10 -1.32 -38.84 -8.64
N PRO A 11 -2.02 -40.00 -8.69
CA PRO A 11 -3.30 -40.11 -8.05
C PRO A 11 -3.13 -40.04 -6.51
N VAL A 12 -3.85 -39.12 -5.87
CA VAL A 12 -3.86 -38.95 -4.41
C VAL A 12 -5.30 -38.99 -3.91
N LYS A 13 -5.47 -39.39 -2.66
CA LYS A 13 -6.76 -39.37 -1.94
C LYS A 13 -6.69 -38.35 -0.83
N GLN A 14 -7.85 -37.88 -0.41
CA GLN A 14 -7.94 -37.03 0.78
C GLN A 14 -7.29 -37.74 2.00
N GLY A 15 -6.35 -37.05 2.65
CA GLY A 15 -5.59 -37.56 3.78
C GLY A 15 -4.21 -38.13 3.43
N ASP A 16 -3.89 -38.31 2.14
CA ASP A 16 -2.56 -38.71 1.74
C ASP A 16 -1.52 -37.61 2.02
N VAL A 17 -0.36 -38.00 2.53
CA VAL A 17 0.77 -37.09 2.69
C VAL A 17 1.42 -36.85 1.33
N VAL A 18 1.31 -35.64 0.80
CA VAL A 18 1.85 -35.27 -0.51
C VAL A 18 3.19 -34.53 -0.42
N ALA A 19 3.46 -33.86 0.72
CA ALA A 19 4.71 -33.15 0.96
C ALA A 19 4.84 -32.77 2.44
N TYR A 20 6.02 -32.34 2.83
CA TYR A 20 6.27 -31.67 4.11
C TYR A 20 6.45 -30.18 3.86
N SER A 21 5.88 -29.34 4.73
CA SER A 21 6.05 -27.88 4.62
C SER A 21 7.51 -27.50 4.91
N GLY A 22 8.02 -26.57 4.11
CA GLY A 22 9.37 -26.01 4.24
C GLY A 22 9.35 -24.52 4.54
N ASP A 23 10.54 -23.97 4.78
CA ASP A 23 10.79 -22.56 5.07
C ASP A 23 11.81 -21.97 4.07
N SER A 24 11.74 -22.36 2.82
CA SER A 24 12.63 -21.86 1.77
C SER A 24 12.05 -20.60 1.11
N GLY A 25 12.92 -19.64 0.78
CA GLY A 25 12.52 -18.36 0.19
C GLY A 25 12.27 -17.27 1.21
N SER A 26 11.45 -16.29 0.87
CA SER A 26 11.07 -15.17 1.75
C SER A 26 9.88 -15.57 2.62
N SER A 27 10.14 -16.29 3.70
CA SER A 27 9.12 -16.83 4.60
C SER A 27 9.49 -16.54 6.07
N GLY A 28 8.48 -16.38 6.91
CA GLY A 28 8.63 -16.21 8.36
C GLY A 28 8.55 -17.53 9.15
N GLY A 29 8.42 -18.67 8.47
CA GLY A 29 8.31 -20.01 9.05
C GLY A 29 7.65 -21.01 8.13
N PRO A 30 7.71 -22.33 8.43
CA PRO A 30 7.11 -23.36 7.60
C PRO A 30 5.61 -23.16 7.39
N HIS A 31 5.17 -23.09 6.14
CA HIS A 31 3.78 -22.93 5.78
C HIS A 31 3.46 -23.58 4.42
N LEU A 32 2.17 -23.81 4.17
CA LEU A 32 1.65 -24.17 2.86
C LEU A 32 1.19 -22.91 2.14
N HIS A 33 1.77 -22.64 0.98
CA HIS A 33 1.24 -21.65 0.04
C HIS A 33 0.24 -22.36 -0.89
N TYR A 34 -1.01 -21.88 -0.90
CA TYR A 34 -2.09 -22.42 -1.72
C TYR A 34 -2.79 -21.32 -2.51
N GLU A 35 -2.90 -21.50 -3.80
CA GLU A 35 -3.55 -20.57 -4.72
C GLU A 35 -4.45 -21.30 -5.70
N ILE A 36 -5.51 -20.62 -6.14
CA ILE A 36 -6.36 -21.04 -7.25
C ILE A 36 -6.16 -20.05 -8.37
N ARG A 37 -5.83 -20.58 -9.54
CA ARG A 37 -5.57 -19.77 -10.72
C ARG A 37 -6.35 -20.28 -11.92
N ASP A 38 -6.78 -19.34 -12.74
CA ASP A 38 -7.17 -19.64 -14.10
C ASP A 38 -5.96 -20.12 -14.90
N THR A 39 -6.09 -21.18 -15.66
CA THR A 39 -4.97 -21.83 -16.37
C THR A 39 -4.46 -21.02 -17.56
N GLU A 40 -5.30 -20.22 -18.19
CA GLU A 40 -4.96 -19.42 -19.37
C GLU A 40 -4.45 -18.03 -18.96
N THR A 41 -5.18 -17.34 -18.12
CA THR A 41 -4.90 -15.95 -17.74
C THR A 41 -3.97 -15.82 -16.53
N GLN A 42 -3.75 -16.92 -15.79
CA GLN A 42 -3.00 -16.93 -14.51
C GLN A 42 -3.62 -16.01 -13.44
N ARG A 43 -4.90 -15.67 -13.59
CA ARG A 43 -5.65 -14.86 -12.62
C ARG A 43 -5.88 -15.68 -11.35
N LEU A 44 -5.56 -15.08 -10.22
CA LEU A 44 -5.78 -15.64 -8.89
C LEU A 44 -7.18 -15.30 -8.42
N TYR A 45 -7.84 -16.25 -7.77
CA TYR A 45 -9.17 -16.08 -7.17
C TYR A 45 -9.12 -16.33 -5.67
N ASN A 46 -10.04 -15.72 -4.94
CA ASN A 46 -10.19 -15.98 -3.51
C ASN A 46 -10.83 -17.37 -3.29
N PRO A 47 -10.10 -18.35 -2.73
CA PRO A 47 -10.60 -19.71 -2.59
C PRO A 47 -11.80 -19.85 -1.65
N VAL A 48 -12.02 -18.92 -0.74
CA VAL A 48 -13.17 -18.90 0.17
C VAL A 48 -14.41 -18.40 -0.59
N ARG A 49 -14.27 -17.32 -1.36
CA ARG A 49 -15.37 -16.77 -2.19
C ARG A 49 -15.81 -17.73 -3.29
N GLU A 50 -14.87 -18.49 -3.86
CA GLU A 50 -15.16 -19.56 -4.81
C GLU A 50 -15.74 -20.83 -4.15
N GLY A 51 -15.86 -20.86 -2.82
CA GLY A 51 -16.44 -21.96 -2.08
C GLY A 51 -15.60 -23.24 -2.02
N ILE A 52 -14.31 -23.15 -2.41
CA ILE A 52 -13.37 -24.28 -2.45
C ILE A 52 -12.83 -24.55 -1.05
N ILE A 53 -12.52 -23.50 -0.28
CA ILE A 53 -12.18 -23.57 1.13
C ILE A 53 -13.32 -22.96 1.92
N ARG A 54 -13.74 -23.62 3.00
CA ARG A 54 -14.81 -23.15 3.89
C ARG A 54 -14.29 -23.11 5.32
N PRO A 55 -13.53 -22.07 5.70
CA PRO A 55 -13.08 -21.92 7.06
C PRO A 55 -14.29 -21.64 7.97
N ARG A 56 -14.19 -22.04 9.24
CA ARG A 56 -15.12 -21.54 10.26
C ARG A 56 -14.76 -20.11 10.58
N ASP A 57 -15.69 -19.20 10.35
CA ASP A 57 -15.55 -17.80 10.68
C ASP A 57 -16.88 -17.17 11.10
N GLU A 58 -16.93 -16.75 12.36
CA GLU A 58 -18.08 -16.12 13.01
C GLU A 58 -17.75 -14.70 13.50
N TYR A 59 -16.53 -14.22 13.21
CA TYR A 59 -16.04 -12.94 13.74
C TYR A 59 -16.08 -11.86 12.65
N PRO A 60 -16.98 -10.86 12.78
CA PRO A 60 -16.94 -9.73 11.87
C PRO A 60 -15.61 -8.95 11.98
N PRO A 61 -15.11 -8.40 10.87
CA PRO A 61 -13.90 -7.58 10.85
C PRO A 61 -13.94 -6.48 11.92
N ARG A 62 -12.79 -6.06 12.38
CA ARG A 62 -12.67 -4.97 13.34
C ARG A 62 -12.34 -3.68 12.62
N ILE A 63 -13.12 -2.62 12.86
CA ILE A 63 -12.77 -1.26 12.47
C ILE A 63 -12.06 -0.62 13.67
N VAL A 64 -10.77 -0.33 13.51
CA VAL A 64 -9.88 0.02 14.61
C VAL A 64 -9.76 1.54 14.78
N ARG A 65 -9.68 2.25 13.65
CA ARG A 65 -9.50 3.70 13.60
C ARG A 65 -10.03 4.26 12.29
N LEU A 66 -10.45 5.50 12.33
CA LEU A 66 -10.83 6.28 11.15
C LEU A 66 -9.88 7.45 11.01
N HIS A 67 -9.52 7.80 9.77
CA HIS A 67 -8.78 9.01 9.47
C HIS A 67 -9.51 9.79 8.39
N TYR A 68 -9.38 11.11 8.43
CA TYR A 68 -9.85 12.01 7.39
C TYR A 68 -8.65 12.76 6.79
N VAL A 69 -8.63 12.89 5.47
CA VAL A 69 -7.58 13.56 4.70
C VAL A 69 -8.23 14.54 3.73
N GLU A 70 -7.88 15.81 3.80
CA GLU A 70 -8.28 16.79 2.79
C GLU A 70 -7.36 16.74 1.58
N VAL A 71 -7.91 17.09 0.43
CA VAL A 71 -7.18 17.10 -0.83
C VAL A 71 -7.35 18.45 -1.52
N ASP A 72 -6.22 19.08 -1.81
CA ASP A 72 -6.12 20.23 -2.72
C ASP A 72 -5.36 19.83 -3.98
N THR A 73 -5.34 20.69 -4.98
CA THR A 73 -4.61 20.47 -6.23
C THR A 73 -3.78 21.70 -6.55
N VAL A 74 -2.47 21.54 -6.53
CA VAL A 74 -1.51 22.60 -6.86
C VAL A 74 -0.82 22.23 -8.17
N GLN A 75 -0.96 23.07 -9.19
CA GLN A 75 -0.35 22.85 -10.53
C GLN A 75 -0.65 21.46 -11.13
N GLY A 76 -1.86 20.93 -10.87
CA GLY A 76 -2.27 19.61 -11.33
C GLY A 76 -1.71 18.44 -10.51
N VAL A 77 -1.10 18.71 -9.36
CA VAL A 77 -0.60 17.71 -8.41
C VAL A 77 -1.54 17.65 -7.21
N PRO A 78 -2.11 16.49 -6.85
CA PRO A 78 -2.91 16.34 -5.64
C PRO A 78 -2.01 16.44 -4.40
N VAL A 79 -2.34 17.37 -3.53
CA VAL A 79 -1.66 17.58 -2.24
C VAL A 79 -2.65 17.26 -1.12
N ARG A 80 -2.16 16.55 -0.11
CA ARG A 80 -2.97 16.03 1.00
C ARG A 80 -2.61 16.71 2.31
N SER A 81 -3.62 16.96 3.13
CA SER A 81 -3.40 17.39 4.51
C SER A 81 -2.78 16.26 5.35
N VAL A 82 -2.25 16.62 6.50
CA VAL A 82 -1.94 15.63 7.55
C VAL A 82 -3.26 14.93 7.93
N PRO A 83 -3.27 13.59 8.05
CA PRO A 83 -4.46 12.84 8.44
C PRO A 83 -4.97 13.23 9.83
N GLU A 84 -6.24 13.57 9.96
CA GLU A 84 -6.93 13.72 11.22
C GLU A 84 -7.46 12.37 11.67
N SER A 85 -7.12 11.92 12.87
CA SER A 85 -7.42 10.58 13.39
C SER A 85 -8.54 10.59 14.41
N TYR A 86 -9.46 9.64 14.27
CA TYR A 86 -10.63 9.49 15.15
C TYR A 86 -10.62 8.08 15.75
N ALA A 87 -10.75 8.02 17.07
CA ALA A 87 -10.84 6.76 17.78
C ALA A 87 -12.21 6.12 17.56
N VAL A 88 -12.20 4.79 17.36
CA VAL A 88 -13.37 3.97 17.10
C VAL A 88 -13.59 3.04 18.28
N VAL A 89 -14.84 2.90 18.71
CA VAL A 89 -15.26 2.01 19.80
C VAL A 89 -16.30 1.00 19.27
N ARG A 90 -16.17 -0.23 19.71
CA ARG A 90 -17.16 -1.28 19.42
C ARG A 90 -18.37 -1.09 20.35
N THR A 91 -19.55 -0.94 19.79
CA THR A 91 -20.83 -0.79 20.53
C THR A 91 -21.59 -2.09 20.66
N ALA A 92 -21.47 -2.98 19.62
CA ALA A 92 -22.03 -4.33 19.61
C ALA A 92 -21.22 -5.21 18.65
N ALA A 93 -21.59 -6.48 18.48
CA ALA A 93 -20.98 -7.35 17.48
C ALA A 93 -21.15 -6.74 16.08
N GLY A 94 -20.03 -6.51 15.35
CA GLY A 94 -20.05 -5.88 14.03
C GLY A 94 -20.56 -4.43 14.00
N ARG A 95 -20.69 -3.75 15.14
CA ARG A 95 -21.16 -2.35 15.21
C ARG A 95 -20.15 -1.47 15.91
N TYR A 96 -19.86 -0.34 15.29
CA TYR A 96 -18.86 0.61 15.73
C TYR A 96 -19.38 2.04 15.70
N ALA A 97 -18.84 2.89 16.57
CA ALA A 97 -19.08 4.32 16.60
C ALA A 97 -17.77 5.08 16.82
N LEU A 98 -17.73 6.34 16.47
CA LEU A 98 -16.65 7.24 16.89
C LEU A 98 -16.80 7.61 18.36
N THR A 99 -15.69 7.80 19.05
CA THR A 99 -15.70 8.40 20.41
C THR A 99 -15.81 9.92 20.36
N HIS A 100 -15.74 10.49 19.15
CA HIS A 100 -15.85 11.93 18.90
C HIS A 100 -17.31 12.39 19.10
N ASP A 101 -17.50 13.47 19.87
CA ASP A 101 -18.82 14.04 20.08
C ASP A 101 -19.24 14.92 18.89
N GLY A 102 -20.45 14.65 18.38
CA GLY A 102 -21.04 15.38 17.26
C GLY A 102 -20.45 15.04 15.89
N PRO A 103 -20.79 15.82 14.86
CA PRO A 103 -20.31 15.59 13.50
C PRO A 103 -18.79 15.81 13.34
N VAL A 104 -18.12 14.94 12.61
CA VAL A 104 -16.72 15.13 12.22
C VAL A 104 -16.61 16.36 11.31
N GLY A 105 -15.73 17.29 11.64
CA GLY A 105 -15.45 18.43 10.78
C GLY A 105 -14.67 17.99 9.53
N VAL A 106 -15.20 18.26 8.34
CA VAL A 106 -14.55 17.91 7.07
C VAL A 106 -14.39 19.16 6.21
N GLY A 107 -13.32 19.20 5.44
CA GLY A 107 -13.12 20.25 4.46
C GLY A 107 -13.99 20.06 3.22
N ARG A 108 -13.81 20.94 2.26
CA ARG A 108 -14.62 20.97 1.03
C ARG A 108 -14.45 19.72 0.18
N ARG A 109 -13.28 19.08 0.20
CA ARG A 109 -12.94 17.89 -0.58
C ARG A 109 -11.95 17.03 0.17
N GLY A 110 -12.27 15.77 0.37
CA GLY A 110 -11.38 14.85 1.09
C GLY A 110 -11.86 13.41 0.99
N TYR A 111 -11.18 12.52 1.68
CA TYR A 111 -11.54 11.10 1.78
C TYR A 111 -11.25 10.56 3.17
N PHE A 112 -11.87 9.43 3.48
CA PHE A 112 -11.59 8.68 4.70
C PHE A 112 -10.58 7.55 4.45
N VAL A 113 -9.91 7.14 5.51
CA VAL A 113 -9.10 5.93 5.58
C VAL A 113 -9.58 5.13 6.78
N ALA A 114 -9.91 3.88 6.56
CA ALA A 114 -10.32 2.97 7.63
C ALA A 114 -9.17 2.02 7.97
N GLU A 115 -8.70 2.04 9.22
CA GLU A 115 -7.86 0.96 9.72
C GLU A 115 -8.75 -0.22 10.10
N VAL A 116 -8.52 -1.34 9.44
CA VAL A 116 -9.31 -2.56 9.61
C VAL A 116 -8.40 -3.76 9.86
N THR A 117 -8.94 -4.77 10.51
CA THR A 117 -8.27 -6.07 10.68
C THR A 117 -9.32 -7.14 10.87
N ASP A 118 -9.02 -8.33 10.42
CA ASP A 118 -9.90 -9.47 10.56
C ASP A 118 -9.22 -10.61 11.30
N ARG A 119 -10.03 -11.54 11.83
CA ARG A 119 -9.61 -12.77 12.52
C ARG A 119 -10.62 -13.86 12.30
N ARG A 120 -10.13 -15.09 12.22
CA ARG A 120 -11.00 -16.28 12.11
C ARG A 120 -11.02 -17.08 13.42
N ASN A 121 -12.03 -17.94 13.54
CA ASN A 121 -12.11 -18.88 14.68
C ASN A 121 -10.85 -19.75 14.73
N ASP A 122 -10.37 -19.98 15.94
CA ASP A 122 -9.29 -20.90 16.25
C ASP A 122 -7.94 -20.59 15.57
N VAL A 123 -7.79 -19.35 15.02
CA VAL A 123 -6.57 -18.88 14.36
C VAL A 123 -6.08 -17.59 15.02
N TRP A 124 -4.79 -17.53 15.35
CA TRP A 124 -4.18 -16.34 15.97
C TRP A 124 -3.75 -15.27 14.97
N ASN A 125 -3.67 -15.60 13.69
CA ASN A 125 -3.29 -14.70 12.61
C ASN A 125 -4.32 -13.58 12.41
N SER A 126 -3.86 -12.43 11.93
CA SER A 126 -4.71 -11.38 11.40
C SER A 126 -4.81 -11.52 9.89
N PHE A 127 -5.98 -11.21 9.34
CA PHE A 127 -6.29 -11.23 7.92
C PHE A 127 -6.68 -9.84 7.45
N GLY A 128 -6.55 -9.60 6.15
CA GLY A 128 -7.16 -8.46 5.47
C GLY A 128 -8.66 -8.67 5.28
N VAL A 129 -9.36 -7.59 4.93
CA VAL A 129 -10.78 -7.64 4.59
C VAL A 129 -10.96 -7.89 3.09
N TRP A 130 -12.04 -8.55 2.72
CA TRP A 130 -12.37 -8.78 1.32
C TRP A 130 -12.96 -7.55 0.64
N ARG A 131 -13.83 -6.80 1.35
CA ARG A 131 -14.53 -5.64 0.81
C ARG A 131 -14.62 -4.51 1.83
N VAL A 132 -14.49 -3.26 1.36
CA VAL A 132 -14.86 -2.07 2.13
C VAL A 132 -15.74 -1.19 1.27
N THR A 133 -16.92 -0.83 1.77
CA THR A 133 -17.88 0.04 1.09
C THR A 133 -18.13 1.29 1.93
N ALA A 134 -18.06 2.46 1.30
CA ALA A 134 -18.46 3.71 1.91
C ALA A 134 -19.75 4.24 1.27
N PHE A 135 -20.64 4.75 2.12
CA PHE A 135 -21.90 5.35 1.74
C PHE A 135 -21.94 6.79 2.24
N ALA A 136 -22.47 7.67 1.42
CA ALA A 136 -22.79 9.04 1.79
C ALA A 136 -24.29 9.27 1.61
N ASP A 137 -24.99 9.63 2.69
CA ASP A 137 -26.44 9.80 2.74
C ASP A 137 -27.22 8.58 2.22
N GLY A 138 -26.72 7.38 2.53
CA GLY A 138 -27.31 6.09 2.12
C GLY A 138 -26.95 5.63 0.71
N ILE A 139 -26.25 6.45 -0.09
CA ILE A 139 -25.84 6.13 -1.46
C ILE A 139 -24.40 5.60 -1.44
N PRO A 140 -24.10 4.41 -2.02
CA PRO A 140 -22.74 3.93 -2.15
C PRO A 140 -21.90 4.92 -2.98
N CYS A 141 -20.80 5.38 -2.45
CA CYS A 141 -19.91 6.33 -3.12
C CYS A 141 -18.51 5.76 -3.39
N PHE A 142 -18.16 4.67 -2.73
CA PHE A 142 -16.90 3.97 -2.93
C PHE A 142 -17.04 2.51 -2.55
N GLU A 143 -16.43 1.62 -3.32
CA GLU A 143 -16.25 0.22 -2.95
C GLU A 143 -14.87 -0.25 -3.39
N PHE A 144 -14.11 -0.79 -2.45
CA PHE A 144 -12.95 -1.64 -2.70
C PHE A 144 -13.36 -3.10 -2.52
N ARG A 145 -12.93 -3.96 -3.46
CA ARG A 145 -13.21 -5.40 -3.39
C ARG A 145 -12.10 -6.23 -4.03
N MET A 146 -11.63 -7.25 -3.32
CA MET A 146 -10.57 -8.14 -3.77
C MET A 146 -11.14 -9.49 -4.18
N ASP A 147 -11.75 -9.57 -5.36
CA ASP A 147 -12.28 -10.82 -5.91
C ASP A 147 -11.19 -11.65 -6.57
N SER A 148 -10.39 -11.01 -7.40
CA SER A 148 -9.33 -11.67 -8.17
C SER A 148 -8.31 -10.64 -8.66
N PHE A 149 -7.10 -11.08 -8.93
CA PHE A 149 -6.06 -10.25 -9.51
C PHE A 149 -5.04 -11.09 -10.30
N THR A 150 -4.18 -10.45 -11.07
CA THR A 150 -3.02 -11.04 -11.73
C THR A 150 -1.74 -10.51 -11.08
N TYR A 151 -0.64 -11.23 -11.16
CA TYR A 151 0.60 -10.84 -10.48
C TYR A 151 1.20 -9.52 -10.95
N ASP A 152 0.95 -9.13 -12.19
CA ASP A 152 1.38 -7.85 -12.75
C ASP A 152 0.77 -6.64 -12.02
N ILE A 153 -0.47 -6.79 -11.49
CA ILE A 153 -1.15 -5.74 -10.72
C ILE A 153 -1.11 -5.97 -9.20
N SER A 154 -0.45 -7.02 -8.70
CA SER A 154 -0.41 -7.32 -7.26
C SER A 154 0.13 -6.16 -6.41
N ARG A 155 1.05 -5.35 -6.97
CA ARG A 155 1.58 -4.14 -6.31
C ARG A 155 0.58 -3.01 -6.17
N CYS A 156 -0.57 -3.09 -6.83
CA CYS A 156 -1.63 -2.12 -6.65
C CYS A 156 -2.25 -2.16 -5.25
N SER A 157 -1.94 -3.18 -4.43
CA SER A 157 -2.21 -3.16 -3.00
C SER A 157 -1.63 -1.93 -2.31
N ASP A 158 -0.45 -1.45 -2.74
CA ASP A 158 0.16 -0.24 -2.21
C ASP A 158 -0.62 1.04 -2.57
N ALA A 159 -1.46 1.00 -3.61
CA ALA A 159 -2.36 2.09 -3.98
C ALA A 159 -3.70 2.03 -3.23
N VAL A 160 -4.18 0.84 -2.91
CA VAL A 160 -5.39 0.62 -2.09
C VAL A 160 -5.12 1.03 -0.64
N SER A 161 -3.98 0.64 -0.11
CA SER A 161 -3.54 1.05 1.22
C SER A 161 -3.22 2.55 1.25
N CYS A 162 -3.59 3.22 2.32
CA CYS A 162 -3.03 4.53 2.63
C CYS A 162 -1.64 4.33 3.22
N TYR A 163 -0.66 4.20 2.35
CA TYR A 163 0.69 3.81 2.71
C TYR A 163 1.32 4.65 3.84
N PRO A 164 1.18 5.99 3.90
CA PRO A 164 1.68 6.79 5.03
C PRO A 164 1.10 6.40 6.40
N ILE A 165 -0.12 5.89 6.43
CA ILE A 165 -0.77 5.40 7.66
C ILE A 165 -0.38 3.93 7.89
N GLN A 166 -0.47 3.11 6.85
CA GLN A 166 -0.17 1.67 6.88
C GLN A 166 1.17 1.35 7.51
N ILE A 167 2.18 2.15 7.20
CA ILE A 167 3.55 1.95 7.67
C ILE A 167 3.75 2.12 9.17
N ASN A 168 2.85 2.87 9.80
CA ASN A 168 2.87 3.13 11.24
C ASN A 168 1.79 2.33 11.98
N SER A 169 0.98 1.57 11.25
CA SER A 169 -0.08 0.72 11.78
C SER A 169 0.24 -0.77 11.62
N ARG A 170 -0.25 -1.59 12.55
CA ARG A 170 -0.27 -3.06 12.43
C ARG A 170 -1.53 -3.56 11.72
N ASN A 171 -2.48 -2.66 11.47
CA ASN A 171 -3.74 -2.94 10.82
C ASN A 171 -3.67 -2.53 9.36
N GLU A 172 -4.52 -3.08 8.53
CA GLU A 172 -4.67 -2.65 7.16
C GLU A 172 -5.35 -1.28 7.12
N ALA A 173 -4.72 -0.29 6.47
CA ALA A 173 -5.26 1.06 6.34
C ALA A 173 -5.82 1.26 4.94
N ILE A 174 -7.10 0.96 4.73
CA ILE A 174 -7.76 1.06 3.43
C ILE A 174 -8.10 2.52 3.14
N ARG A 175 -7.59 3.03 2.04
CA ARG A 175 -7.95 4.34 1.51
C ARG A 175 -9.31 4.26 0.82
N LEU A 176 -10.29 5.02 1.28
CA LEU A 176 -11.63 5.07 0.67
C LEU A 176 -11.66 6.07 -0.50
N ALA A 177 -10.58 6.09 -1.27
CA ALA A 177 -10.44 6.86 -2.51
C ALA A 177 -9.43 6.18 -3.44
N GLN A 178 -9.68 6.21 -4.73
CA GLN A 178 -8.77 5.67 -5.73
C GLN A 178 -7.70 6.70 -6.11
N LEU A 179 -6.45 6.27 -6.20
CA LEU A 179 -5.40 7.03 -6.89
C LEU A 179 -5.64 7.00 -8.41
N GLU A 180 -5.25 8.06 -9.10
CA GLU A 180 -5.58 8.26 -10.51
C GLU A 180 -5.12 7.12 -11.43
N GLY A 181 -3.92 6.58 -11.21
CA GLY A 181 -3.36 5.46 -11.98
C GLY A 181 -3.60 4.08 -11.39
N ALA A 182 -4.41 3.94 -10.32
CA ALA A 182 -4.74 2.63 -9.77
C ALA A 182 -5.76 1.90 -10.66
N PRO A 183 -5.65 0.57 -10.86
CA PRO A 183 -6.55 -0.21 -11.69
C PRO A 183 -8.00 -0.15 -11.19
N ASP A 184 -8.95 0.04 -12.11
CA ASP A 184 -10.38 0.07 -11.79
C ASP A 184 -10.93 -1.28 -11.30
N SER A 185 -10.22 -2.38 -11.59
CA SER A 185 -10.67 -3.74 -11.25
C SER A 185 -10.90 -3.99 -9.77
N PHE A 186 -10.29 -3.19 -8.87
CA PHE A 186 -10.52 -3.28 -7.43
C PHE A 186 -11.66 -2.39 -6.93
N TYR A 187 -12.26 -1.59 -7.79
CA TYR A 187 -13.22 -0.55 -7.41
C TYR A 187 -14.52 -0.64 -8.22
N PRO A 188 -15.38 -1.64 -7.94
CA PRO A 188 -16.61 -1.87 -8.70
C PRO A 188 -17.64 -0.75 -8.56
N THR A 189 -17.57 0.04 -7.48
CA THR A 189 -18.44 1.20 -7.27
C THR A 189 -17.61 2.41 -6.87
N MET A 190 -17.72 3.49 -7.64
CA MET A 190 -16.97 4.71 -7.33
C MET A 190 -17.65 5.96 -7.89
N ALA A 191 -17.96 6.89 -6.99
CA ALA A 191 -18.34 8.24 -7.31
C ALA A 191 -17.18 9.20 -7.01
N GLU A 192 -16.83 10.06 -7.92
CA GLU A 192 -15.77 11.08 -7.77
C GLU A 192 -14.43 10.49 -7.21
N ARG A 193 -14.08 9.28 -7.60
CA ARG A 193 -12.92 8.52 -7.09
C ARG A 193 -12.93 8.32 -5.56
N GLY A 194 -14.10 8.26 -4.94
CA GLY A 194 -14.27 8.11 -3.50
C GLY A 194 -14.11 9.41 -2.70
N LEU A 195 -13.90 10.54 -3.38
CA LEU A 195 -13.78 11.82 -2.70
C LEU A 195 -15.15 12.32 -2.23
N ILE A 196 -15.23 12.68 -0.97
CA ILE A 196 -16.43 13.29 -0.38
C ILE A 196 -16.32 14.80 -0.54
N ARG A 197 -17.37 15.39 -1.13
CA ARG A 197 -17.53 16.84 -1.20
C ARG A 197 -18.58 17.29 -0.21
N THR A 198 -18.27 18.32 0.56
CA THR A 198 -19.17 18.85 1.59
C THR A 198 -19.09 20.37 1.58
N ALA A 199 -20.21 21.05 1.40
CA ALA A 199 -20.27 22.50 1.50
C ALA A 199 -20.18 22.94 2.96
N GLU A 200 -19.75 24.17 3.21
CA GLU A 200 -19.70 24.75 4.55
C GLU A 200 -21.06 24.64 5.25
N GLY A 201 -21.07 24.17 6.48
CA GLY A 201 -22.26 23.95 7.29
C GLY A 201 -23.13 22.76 6.88
N GLN A 202 -22.92 22.19 5.69
CA GLN A 202 -23.64 21.00 5.24
C GLN A 202 -23.34 19.81 6.16
N VAL A 203 -24.38 19.11 6.58
CA VAL A 203 -24.26 17.86 7.34
C VAL A 203 -24.60 16.70 6.43
N ARG A 204 -23.75 15.65 6.47
CA ARG A 204 -23.96 14.41 5.73
C ARG A 204 -23.80 13.21 6.65
N ARG A 205 -24.47 12.12 6.35
CA ARG A 205 -24.30 10.83 7.04
C ARG A 205 -23.34 9.95 6.25
N ILE A 206 -22.34 9.45 6.95
CA ILE A 206 -21.36 8.51 6.38
C ILE A 206 -21.54 7.16 7.06
N ARG A 207 -21.52 6.10 6.26
CA ARG A 207 -21.48 4.73 6.72
C ARG A 207 -20.35 4.01 6.02
N ILE A 208 -19.54 3.30 6.77
CA ILE A 208 -18.45 2.45 6.27
C ILE A 208 -18.75 1.02 6.68
N GLU A 209 -18.74 0.12 5.72
CA GLU A 209 -18.89 -1.31 5.93
C GLU A 209 -17.58 -2.02 5.55
N ALA A 210 -17.09 -2.88 6.45
CA ALA A 210 -15.99 -3.80 6.18
C ALA A 210 -16.52 -5.23 6.22
N GLU A 211 -16.25 -6.01 5.20
CA GLU A 211 -16.70 -7.38 5.05
C GLU A 211 -15.52 -8.31 4.82
N ASP A 212 -15.50 -9.45 5.49
CA ASP A 212 -14.56 -10.54 5.24
C ASP A 212 -15.01 -11.43 4.06
N ASP A 213 -14.19 -12.39 3.71
CA ASP A 213 -14.49 -13.33 2.64
C ASP A 213 -15.51 -14.43 3.02
N CYS A 214 -15.86 -14.54 4.30
CA CYS A 214 -16.90 -15.43 4.82
C CYS A 214 -18.28 -14.77 4.87
N GLY A 215 -18.37 -13.45 4.70
CA GLY A 215 -19.63 -12.68 4.65
C GLY A 215 -20.00 -12.03 5.98
N ASN A 216 -19.12 -12.02 6.98
CA ASN A 216 -19.37 -11.26 8.20
C ASN A 216 -19.10 -9.77 7.94
N VAL A 217 -19.98 -8.90 8.44
CA VAL A 217 -19.95 -7.47 8.17
C VAL A 217 -19.81 -6.66 9.45
N SER A 218 -18.95 -5.65 9.41
CA SER A 218 -18.84 -4.61 10.42
C SER A 218 -19.20 -3.26 9.84
N THR A 219 -19.90 -2.45 10.64
CA THR A 219 -20.42 -1.14 10.24
C THR A 219 -19.99 -0.06 11.21
N LEU A 220 -19.50 1.06 10.67
CA LEU A 220 -19.23 2.32 11.37
C LEU A 220 -20.11 3.41 10.76
N GLU A 221 -20.95 4.06 11.59
CA GLU A 221 -21.82 5.17 11.17
C GLU A 221 -21.48 6.44 11.95
N PHE A 222 -21.42 7.57 11.25
CA PHE A 222 -21.17 8.87 11.84
C PHE A 222 -21.70 9.99 10.94
N ALA A 223 -21.81 11.18 11.51
CA ALA A 223 -22.12 12.39 10.75
C ALA A 223 -20.84 13.17 10.44
N VAL A 224 -20.83 13.86 9.32
CA VAL A 224 -19.82 14.87 8.98
C VAL A 224 -20.48 16.24 8.82
N ARG A 225 -19.72 17.30 9.08
CA ARG A 225 -20.15 18.69 8.83
C ARG A 225 -19.03 19.41 8.07
N GLY A 226 -19.40 20.07 6.97
CA GLY A 226 -18.50 20.96 6.27
C GLY A 226 -18.02 22.09 7.16
N ARG A 227 -16.72 22.21 7.38
CA ARG A 227 -16.10 23.30 8.13
C ARG A 227 -15.88 24.52 7.24
N ALA A 228 -15.81 25.70 7.89
CA ALA A 228 -15.41 26.93 7.22
C ALA A 228 -13.92 26.86 6.85
N GLY A 229 -13.58 27.49 5.74
CA GLY A 229 -12.23 27.48 5.19
C GLY A 229 -11.94 26.25 4.34
N GLU A 230 -10.85 26.31 3.63
CA GLU A 230 -10.36 25.24 2.76
C GLU A 230 -8.91 24.92 3.15
N PHE A 231 -8.57 23.64 3.15
CA PHE A 231 -7.16 23.24 3.09
C PHE A 231 -6.59 23.77 1.77
N ARG A 232 -5.65 24.67 1.85
CA ARG A 232 -4.89 25.17 0.72
C ARG A 232 -3.45 24.78 0.89
N ALA A 233 -3.00 23.95 -0.06
CA ALA A 233 -1.60 23.59 -0.12
C ALA A 233 -0.80 24.75 -0.74
N GLU A 234 0.30 25.10 -0.10
CA GLU A 234 1.24 26.08 -0.67
C GLU A 234 2.03 25.44 -1.80
N ALA A 235 2.24 26.22 -2.87
CA ALA A 235 3.10 25.79 -3.96
C ALA A 235 4.55 25.76 -3.50
N ASP A 236 5.19 24.60 -3.55
CA ASP A 236 6.61 24.49 -3.30
C ASP A 236 7.39 24.70 -4.59
N THR A 237 7.99 25.87 -4.73
CA THR A 237 8.79 26.25 -5.90
C THR A 237 10.12 25.49 -5.98
N THR A 238 10.54 24.79 -4.92
CA THR A 238 11.80 24.02 -4.88
C THR A 238 11.59 22.55 -5.24
N ALA A 239 10.33 22.08 -5.24
CA ALA A 239 10.00 20.71 -5.56
C ALA A 239 9.98 20.45 -7.08
N VAL A 240 10.40 19.26 -7.45
CA VAL A 240 10.27 18.75 -8.82
C VAL A 240 8.96 18.00 -8.97
N THR A 241 8.20 18.31 -10.02
CA THR A 241 6.97 17.56 -10.33
C THR A 241 7.32 16.32 -11.13
N LEU A 242 7.00 15.16 -10.58
CA LEU A 242 6.99 13.89 -11.32
C LEU A 242 5.59 13.60 -11.83
N ARG A 243 5.50 13.05 -13.04
CA ARG A 243 4.25 12.63 -13.67
C ARG A 243 4.29 11.17 -14.06
N PRO A 244 3.19 10.41 -13.91
CA PRO A 244 3.14 8.99 -14.25
C PRO A 244 3.23 8.72 -15.76
N ASP A 245 2.90 9.68 -16.60
CA ASP A 245 2.79 9.57 -18.07
C ASP A 245 4.13 9.69 -18.81
N ARG A 246 5.26 9.75 -18.11
CA ARG A 246 6.57 9.89 -18.72
C ARG A 246 7.70 9.35 -17.85
N THR A 247 8.79 8.95 -18.51
CA THR A 247 10.05 8.67 -17.83
C THR A 247 10.69 9.97 -17.33
N SER A 248 11.17 9.96 -16.10
CA SER A 248 11.86 11.08 -15.46
C SER A 248 13.23 10.65 -14.95
N VAL A 249 14.16 11.61 -14.86
CA VAL A 249 15.49 11.41 -14.26
C VAL A 249 15.71 12.50 -13.21
N LEU A 250 16.01 12.08 -11.99
CA LEU A 250 16.37 12.98 -10.90
C LEU A 250 17.85 12.81 -10.56
N ARG A 251 18.49 13.89 -10.15
CA ARG A 251 19.92 13.92 -9.78
C ARG A 251 20.13 14.65 -8.48
N VAL A 252 21.07 14.15 -7.68
CA VAL A 252 21.61 14.84 -6.51
C VAL A 252 23.13 14.93 -6.72
N GLY A 253 23.61 16.12 -7.01
CA GLY A 253 24.98 16.33 -7.46
C GLY A 253 25.31 15.61 -8.77
N ARG A 254 26.54 15.16 -8.90
CA ARG A 254 27.01 14.29 -9.99
C ARG A 254 27.07 12.83 -9.56
N GLU A 255 26.89 12.60 -8.28
CA GLU A 255 27.13 11.31 -7.62
C GLU A 255 25.90 10.39 -7.65
N ALA A 256 24.69 10.95 -7.59
CA ALA A 256 23.50 10.13 -7.48
C ALA A 256 22.46 10.49 -8.55
N GLU A 257 21.92 9.45 -9.18
CA GLU A 257 20.90 9.56 -10.22
C GLU A 257 19.84 8.46 -10.02
N VAL A 258 18.59 8.81 -10.23
CA VAL A 258 17.50 7.83 -10.35
C VAL A 258 16.76 8.04 -11.67
N ARG A 259 16.59 6.97 -12.41
CA ARG A 259 15.74 6.87 -13.59
C ARG A 259 14.40 6.26 -13.18
N ILE A 260 13.33 6.98 -13.42
CA ILE A 260 11.95 6.65 -13.05
C ILE A 260 11.18 6.35 -14.34
N PRO A 261 10.92 5.09 -14.68
CA PRO A 261 10.15 4.73 -15.86
C PRO A 261 8.71 5.29 -15.81
N GLU A 262 8.12 5.50 -16.98
CA GLU A 262 6.69 5.76 -17.12
C GLU A 262 5.86 4.70 -16.38
N GLY A 263 4.77 5.12 -15.70
CA GLY A 263 3.90 4.27 -14.92
C GLY A 263 4.51 3.77 -13.59
N THR A 264 5.58 4.38 -13.10
CA THR A 264 6.18 4.04 -11.79
C THR A 264 5.36 4.57 -10.62
N ILE A 265 4.74 5.72 -10.77
CA ILE A 265 3.89 6.37 -9.75
C ILE A 265 2.44 6.40 -10.22
N TYR A 266 1.48 6.39 -9.29
CA TYR A 266 0.05 6.32 -9.60
C TYR A 266 -0.58 7.66 -9.98
N GLU A 267 0.02 8.76 -9.57
CA GLU A 267 -0.49 10.12 -9.79
C GLU A 267 0.69 11.09 -9.82
N PRO A 268 0.50 12.34 -10.31
CA PRO A 268 1.53 13.36 -10.20
C PRO A 268 1.89 13.61 -8.74
N ILE A 269 3.19 13.75 -8.44
CA ILE A 269 3.70 14.05 -7.09
C ILE A 269 4.79 15.11 -7.13
N PHE A 270 4.93 15.84 -6.02
CA PHE A 270 6.09 16.67 -5.75
C PHE A 270 7.17 15.86 -5.03
N VAL A 271 8.42 16.00 -5.48
CA VAL A 271 9.58 15.38 -4.84
C VAL A 271 10.68 16.40 -4.62
N ARG A 272 11.48 16.19 -3.58
CA ARG A 272 12.67 17.01 -3.25
C ARG A 272 13.88 16.09 -3.12
N PRO A 273 14.58 15.81 -4.24
CA PRO A 273 15.81 15.04 -4.19
C PRO A 273 16.86 15.77 -3.34
N GLY A 274 17.59 15.00 -2.53
CA GLY A 274 18.60 15.57 -1.65
C GLY A 274 19.40 14.49 -0.92
N LEU A 275 20.16 14.91 0.06
CA LEU A 275 20.83 13.98 0.97
C LEU A 275 19.81 13.37 1.93
N GLY A 276 19.93 12.06 2.12
CA GLY A 276 19.19 11.31 3.13
C GLY A 276 19.87 11.39 4.50
N GLU A 277 19.30 10.70 5.49
CA GLU A 277 19.94 10.57 6.79
C GLU A 277 21.18 9.69 6.70
N ALA A 278 22.22 10.04 7.46
CA ALA A 278 23.45 9.27 7.47
C ALA A 278 23.19 7.79 7.82
N PRO A 279 23.65 6.85 6.99
CA PRO A 279 23.43 5.45 7.23
C PRO A 279 24.24 4.97 8.43
N GLN A 280 23.64 4.13 9.27
CA GLN A 280 24.37 3.40 10.32
C GLN A 280 24.77 2.04 9.76
N ALA A 281 26.07 1.76 9.77
CA ALA A 281 26.58 0.49 9.29
C ALA A 281 26.51 -0.57 10.40
N ASP A 282 26.02 -1.75 10.04
CA ASP A 282 26.18 -2.93 10.88
C ASP A 282 27.64 -3.41 10.90
N SER A 283 27.99 -4.26 11.89
CA SER A 283 29.32 -4.83 11.98
C SER A 283 29.72 -5.55 10.69
N GLY A 284 30.85 -5.16 10.10
CA GLY A 284 31.38 -5.73 8.85
C GLY A 284 30.90 -5.05 7.57
N VAL A 285 30.06 -4.03 7.66
CA VAL A 285 29.64 -3.20 6.51
C VAL A 285 30.47 -1.92 6.45
N VAL A 286 31.00 -1.61 5.27
CA VAL A 286 31.71 -0.37 4.99
C VAL A 286 30.81 0.51 4.13
N VAL A 287 30.38 1.64 4.66
CA VAL A 287 29.60 2.64 3.91
C VAL A 287 30.56 3.47 3.06
N LEU A 288 30.33 3.53 1.76
CA LEU A 288 31.20 4.18 0.78
C LEU A 288 30.63 5.48 0.21
N SER A 289 29.36 5.79 0.48
CA SER A 289 28.70 7.01 0.00
C SER A 289 27.75 7.57 1.05
N PRO A 290 27.39 8.88 0.99
CA PRO A 290 26.24 9.39 1.69
C PRO A 290 24.95 8.65 1.25
N ALA A 291 23.89 8.74 2.07
CA ALA A 291 22.56 8.38 1.64
C ALA A 291 21.94 9.50 0.78
N TYR A 292 21.17 9.12 -0.21
CA TYR A 292 20.45 10.03 -1.10
C TYR A 292 18.97 9.73 -1.06
N ARG A 293 18.15 10.76 -0.90
CA ARG A 293 16.68 10.66 -0.93
C ARG A 293 16.15 11.21 -2.23
N PHE A 294 15.36 10.41 -2.94
CA PHE A 294 14.68 10.82 -4.17
C PHE A 294 13.18 10.95 -3.99
N PHE A 295 12.61 10.21 -3.05
CA PHE A 295 11.17 10.17 -2.75
C PHE A 295 10.93 10.31 -1.26
N ASP A 296 9.70 10.67 -0.89
CA ASP A 296 9.20 10.39 0.45
C ASP A 296 9.12 8.86 0.63
N PRO A 297 9.65 8.29 1.74
CA PRO A 297 9.59 6.85 2.01
C PRO A 297 8.17 6.26 2.01
N ALA A 298 7.15 7.11 2.14
CA ALA A 298 5.75 6.74 2.05
C ALA A 298 5.16 6.80 0.63
N THR A 299 5.99 7.02 -0.41
CA THR A 299 5.55 7.02 -1.80
C THR A 299 5.41 5.59 -2.33
N PRO A 300 4.21 5.12 -2.74
CA PRO A 300 4.05 3.81 -3.34
C PRO A 300 4.63 3.81 -4.76
N LEU A 301 5.48 2.84 -5.07
CA LEU A 301 6.07 2.65 -6.39
C LEU A 301 5.49 1.38 -7.05
N PHE A 302 4.78 1.54 -8.16
CA PHE A 302 4.27 0.40 -8.92
C PHE A 302 5.36 -0.35 -9.66
N ARG A 303 6.32 0.38 -10.27
CA ARG A 303 7.47 -0.19 -10.98
C ARG A 303 8.77 0.10 -10.23
N ALA A 304 9.77 -0.73 -10.49
CA ALA A 304 11.11 -0.46 -10.00
C ALA A 304 11.70 0.78 -10.68
N VAL A 305 12.50 1.52 -9.93
CA VAL A 305 13.35 2.60 -10.41
C VAL A 305 14.78 2.10 -10.56
N GLU A 306 15.55 2.68 -11.46
CA GLU A 306 16.97 2.41 -11.60
C GLU A 306 17.77 3.48 -10.88
N VAL A 307 18.55 3.09 -9.89
CA VAL A 307 19.40 3.99 -9.09
C VAL A 307 20.84 3.75 -9.46
N THR A 308 21.57 4.84 -9.74
CA THR A 308 23.01 4.84 -10.01
C THR A 308 23.73 5.74 -9.02
N LEU A 309 24.67 5.19 -8.26
CA LEU A 309 25.59 5.95 -7.42
C LEU A 309 27.00 5.89 -8.00
N ARG A 310 27.60 7.07 -8.22
CA ARG A 310 28.93 7.21 -8.76
C ARG A 310 29.92 7.52 -7.65
N GLY A 311 31.09 6.90 -7.69
CA GLY A 311 32.11 7.13 -6.70
C GLY A 311 33.28 6.16 -6.84
N SER A 312 34.39 6.47 -6.18
CA SER A 312 35.55 5.59 -6.15
C SER A 312 35.39 4.51 -5.10
N VAL A 313 35.49 3.27 -5.53
CA VAL A 313 35.49 2.10 -4.64
C VAL A 313 36.89 1.48 -4.58
N PRO A 314 37.48 1.31 -3.38
CA PRO A 314 38.80 0.67 -3.23
C PRO A 314 38.79 -0.73 -3.90
N ARG A 315 39.89 -1.05 -4.63
CA ARG A 315 40.01 -2.30 -5.41
C ARG A 315 39.55 -3.57 -4.65
N PRO A 316 39.94 -3.79 -3.36
CA PRO A 316 39.53 -4.99 -2.64
C PRO A 316 38.01 -5.09 -2.39
N LEU A 317 37.28 -3.97 -2.48
CA LEU A 317 35.83 -3.89 -2.19
C LEU A 317 34.97 -3.89 -3.46
N GLN A 318 35.55 -3.71 -4.66
CA GLN A 318 34.80 -3.53 -5.91
C GLN A 318 33.83 -4.69 -6.21
N LEU A 319 34.25 -5.95 -5.99
CA LEU A 319 33.42 -7.13 -6.23
C LEU A 319 32.28 -7.30 -5.22
N ARG A 320 32.32 -6.54 -4.10
CA ARG A 320 31.32 -6.62 -3.02
C ARG A 320 30.53 -5.33 -2.88
N ALA A 321 30.84 -4.32 -3.70
CA ALA A 321 30.13 -3.05 -3.65
C ALA A 321 28.73 -3.21 -4.24
N GLN A 322 27.73 -2.86 -3.44
CA GLN A 322 26.32 -2.98 -3.79
C GLN A 322 25.55 -1.75 -3.31
N LEU A 323 24.39 -1.49 -3.88
CA LEU A 323 23.46 -0.52 -3.35
C LEU A 323 22.66 -1.12 -2.17
N ALA A 324 22.40 -0.28 -1.20
CA ALA A 324 21.51 -0.60 -0.10
C ALA A 324 20.47 0.50 0.07
N VAL A 325 19.29 0.13 0.52
CA VAL A 325 18.24 1.05 0.91
C VAL A 325 18.19 1.10 2.44
N ARG A 326 18.15 2.28 3.00
CA ARG A 326 17.93 2.47 4.42
C ARG A 326 16.49 2.13 4.76
N THR A 327 16.31 1.13 5.59
CA THR A 327 15.00 0.75 6.09
C THR A 327 14.50 1.75 7.12
N ARG A 328 13.21 1.75 7.41
CA ARG A 328 12.63 2.60 8.47
C ARG A 328 13.18 2.36 9.86
N ARG A 329 13.73 1.18 10.12
CA ARG A 329 14.40 0.85 11.38
C ARG A 329 15.82 1.37 11.44
N GLY A 330 16.27 2.06 10.37
CA GLY A 330 17.62 2.60 10.24
C GLY A 330 18.67 1.60 9.75
N SER A 331 18.33 0.31 9.65
CA SER A 331 19.23 -0.72 9.11
C SER A 331 19.37 -0.59 7.60
N LEU A 332 20.45 -1.14 7.04
CA LEU A 332 20.66 -1.20 5.60
C LEU A 332 20.14 -2.54 5.03
N ALA A 333 19.29 -2.45 4.01
CA ALA A 333 18.86 -3.60 3.23
C ALA A 333 19.55 -3.56 1.85
N CYS A 334 20.38 -4.55 1.58
CA CYS A 334 21.08 -4.66 0.30
C CYS A 334 20.07 -4.91 -0.83
N VAL A 335 20.15 -4.11 -1.90
CA VAL A 335 19.30 -4.24 -3.09
C VAL A 335 20.06 -4.74 -4.31
N GLY A 336 21.36 -5.01 -4.16
CA GLY A 336 22.21 -5.54 -5.21
C GLY A 336 22.92 -4.47 -6.03
N GLY A 337 23.19 -4.80 -7.29
CA GLY A 337 24.03 -4.01 -8.18
C GLY A 337 25.47 -4.52 -8.23
N ALA A 338 26.24 -4.00 -9.18
CA ALA A 338 27.65 -4.29 -9.33
C ALA A 338 28.41 -3.01 -9.66
N TYR A 339 29.63 -2.89 -9.15
CA TYR A 339 30.52 -1.77 -9.45
C TYR A 339 31.14 -1.94 -10.83
N ALA A 340 30.86 -1.01 -11.72
CA ALA A 340 31.44 -0.93 -13.05
C ALA A 340 31.59 0.55 -13.46
N ASP A 341 32.63 0.90 -14.15
CA ASP A 341 32.86 2.24 -14.74
C ASP A 341 32.71 3.39 -13.74
N GLY A 342 33.15 3.18 -12.50
CA GLY A 342 33.06 4.19 -11.45
C GLY A 342 31.70 4.39 -10.83
N ALA A 343 30.76 3.46 -11.01
CA ALA A 343 29.39 3.51 -10.49
C ALA A 343 28.89 2.14 -10.03
N VAL A 344 27.88 2.16 -9.15
CA VAL A 344 27.01 1.00 -8.87
C VAL A 344 25.59 1.33 -9.31
N THR A 345 24.98 0.45 -10.09
CA THR A 345 23.60 0.60 -10.54
C THR A 345 22.76 -0.59 -10.08
N ALA A 346 21.59 -0.32 -9.56
CA ALA A 346 20.63 -1.36 -9.16
C ALA A 346 19.18 -0.94 -9.43
N SER A 347 18.32 -1.95 -9.58
CA SER A 347 16.87 -1.80 -9.67
C SER A 347 16.28 -1.82 -8.26
N VAL A 348 15.60 -0.75 -7.89
CA VAL A 348 15.05 -0.53 -6.54
C VAL A 348 13.53 -0.43 -6.62
N ARG A 349 12.84 -1.12 -5.73
CA ARG A 349 11.36 -1.21 -5.71
C ARG A 349 10.71 -0.54 -4.50
N THR A 350 11.48 0.14 -3.69
CA THR A 350 11.00 0.86 -2.50
C THR A 350 11.45 2.31 -2.53
N ALA A 351 10.69 3.20 -1.93
CA ALA A 351 11.02 4.62 -1.83
C ALA A 351 11.91 4.96 -0.61
N GLY A 352 12.69 4.03 -0.10
CA GLY A 352 13.66 4.29 0.99
C GLY A 352 14.81 5.21 0.58
N ASP A 353 15.61 5.66 1.58
CA ASP A 353 16.82 6.45 1.38
C ASP A 353 18.01 5.62 0.90
#